data_2ce34dbc3becce5801d1c5206ae31c47
#
_entry.id   2ce34dbc3becce5801d1c5206ae31c47
#
_cell.length_a   1.000
_cell.length_b   1.000
_cell.length_c   1.000
_cell.angle_alpha   90.00
_cell.angle_beta   90.00
_cell.angle_gamma   90.00
#
_symmetry.space_group_name_H-M   'P 1'
#
loop_
_entity.id
_entity.type
_entity.pdbx_description
1 polymer ?
#
loop_
_entity_poly.entity_id
_entity_poly.type
_entity_poly.pdbx_seq_one_letter_code
_entity_poly.pdbx_strand_id
1 'polypeptide(L)'
;MANTCAWTTSAATATATPEMVYAIATENVIAPDAGGKVGTLRSISVETGKEGWRYDQRAALMALLGTGGDLVFGGDVAGVLRAFDATTGEVLWQFGLGASVTGHPVAFAVDGKQYVAVSTGRSNVTGGLTRLAPEAAPAESENKLFVFALPD
;
A
#
# COMPACT_ATOMS: atom_id res chain seq x y z
N MET A 1 -4.01 -0.59 10.57
CA MET A 1 -3.44 -1.83 10.01
C MET A 1 -3.85 -1.94 8.55
N ALA A 2 -2.88 -2.04 7.63
CA ALA A 2 -3.16 -2.34 6.22
C ALA A 2 -3.13 -3.84 5.98
N ASN A 3 -3.96 -4.34 5.09
CA ASN A 3 -4.02 -5.74 4.72
C ASN A 3 -4.33 -5.90 3.23
N THR A 4 -3.85 -7.00 2.65
CA THR A 4 -4.18 -7.42 1.28
C THR A 4 -5.17 -8.57 1.35
N CYS A 5 -6.38 -8.36 0.80
CA CYS A 5 -7.44 -9.36 0.75
C CYS A 5 -7.19 -10.33 -0.42
N ALA A 6 -6.12 -11.11 -0.33
CA ALA A 6 -5.75 -12.10 -1.33
C ALA A 6 -5.36 -13.41 -0.68
N TRP A 7 -5.68 -14.51 -1.36
CA TRP A 7 -5.18 -15.84 -1.04
C TRP A 7 -3.96 -16.12 -1.89
N THR A 8 -2.90 -16.57 -1.26
CA THR A 8 -1.67 -16.96 -1.95
C THR A 8 -1.58 -18.49 -1.92
N THR A 9 -1.56 -19.08 -3.09
CA THR A 9 -1.22 -20.50 -3.25
C THR A 9 0.24 -20.59 -3.72
N SER A 10 1.03 -21.44 -3.09
CA SER A 10 2.40 -21.73 -3.52
C SER A 10 2.48 -23.20 -3.93
N ALA A 11 2.98 -23.44 -5.14
CA ALA A 11 3.36 -24.77 -5.60
C ALA A 11 4.87 -24.85 -5.70
N ALA A 12 5.47 -25.85 -5.07
CA ALA A 12 6.86 -26.18 -5.30
C ALA A 12 7.01 -26.74 -6.73
N THR A 13 7.64 -25.99 -7.63
CA THR A 13 8.02 -26.52 -8.93
C THR A 13 9.24 -27.42 -8.77
N ALA A 14 9.11 -28.65 -9.19
CA ALA A 14 9.98 -29.77 -8.83
C ALA A 14 11.42 -29.75 -9.41
N THR A 15 11.86 -28.68 -10.05
CA THR A 15 13.20 -28.65 -10.65
C THR A 15 13.91 -27.35 -10.31
N ALA A 16 14.55 -27.35 -9.13
CA ALA A 16 15.55 -26.32 -8.83
C ALA A 16 16.81 -26.61 -9.66
N THR A 17 17.23 -25.67 -10.51
CA THR A 17 18.56 -25.68 -11.09
C THR A 17 19.53 -25.00 -10.10
N PRO A 18 20.84 -25.29 -10.15
CA PRO A 18 21.82 -24.64 -9.27
C PRO A 18 21.84 -23.11 -9.33
N GLU A 19 21.23 -22.52 -10.35
CA GLU A 19 21.14 -21.09 -10.60
C GLU A 19 19.84 -20.47 -10.07
N MET A 20 18.85 -21.29 -9.66
CA MET A 20 17.58 -20.84 -9.10
C MET A 20 17.61 -20.89 -7.58
N VAL A 21 17.75 -19.73 -6.95
CA VAL A 21 17.73 -19.60 -5.48
C VAL A 21 16.33 -19.87 -4.89
N TYR A 22 15.25 -19.70 -5.69
CA TYR A 22 13.88 -19.99 -5.28
C TYR A 22 13.05 -20.49 -6.47
N ALA A 23 12.52 -21.70 -6.35
CA ALA A 23 11.59 -22.31 -7.30
C ALA A 23 10.17 -22.43 -6.72
N ILE A 24 9.65 -21.34 -6.16
CA ILE A 24 8.27 -21.29 -5.65
C ILE A 24 7.44 -20.46 -6.65
N ALA A 25 6.55 -21.13 -7.37
CA ALA A 25 5.50 -20.42 -8.09
C ALA A 25 4.39 -20.03 -7.08
N THR A 26 4.11 -18.74 -6.96
CA THR A 26 3.01 -18.25 -6.16
C THR A 26 1.94 -17.69 -7.08
N GLU A 27 0.70 -18.09 -6.86
CA GLU A 27 -0.48 -17.51 -7.49
C GLU A 27 -1.27 -16.76 -6.41
N ASN A 28 -1.61 -15.51 -6.70
CA ASN A 28 -2.47 -14.70 -5.84
C ASN A 28 -3.84 -14.61 -6.49
N VAL A 29 -4.90 -14.88 -5.72
CA VAL A 29 -6.27 -14.70 -6.11
C VAL A 29 -6.99 -13.82 -5.10
N ILE A 30 -7.97 -13.03 -5.54
CA ILE A 30 -8.76 -12.20 -4.62
C ILE A 30 -9.55 -13.13 -3.71
N ALA A 31 -9.56 -12.85 -2.39
CA ALA A 31 -10.37 -13.60 -1.45
C ALA A 31 -11.85 -13.53 -1.82
N PRO A 32 -12.60 -14.65 -1.84
CA PRO A 32 -13.98 -14.70 -2.33
C PRO A 32 -14.94 -13.74 -1.63
N ASP A 33 -14.69 -13.47 -0.36
CA ASP A 33 -15.47 -12.58 0.52
C ASP A 33 -15.04 -11.10 0.44
N ALA A 34 -14.01 -10.79 -0.34
CA ALA A 34 -13.48 -9.43 -0.45
C ALA A 34 -14.31 -8.52 -1.37
N GLY A 35 -15.32 -9.04 -2.06
CA GLY A 35 -16.17 -8.24 -2.96
C GLY A 35 -15.39 -7.55 -4.08
N GLY A 36 -14.32 -8.18 -4.58
CA GLY A 36 -13.43 -7.61 -5.60
C GLY A 36 -12.45 -6.55 -5.09
N LYS A 37 -12.42 -6.25 -3.80
CA LYS A 37 -11.49 -5.29 -3.18
C LYS A 37 -10.24 -6.01 -2.71
N VAL A 38 -9.08 -5.44 -3.02
CA VAL A 38 -7.78 -6.05 -2.69
C VAL A 38 -7.14 -5.36 -1.48
N GLY A 39 -7.29 -4.04 -1.36
CA GLY A 39 -6.73 -3.26 -0.26
C GLY A 39 -7.73 -2.99 0.84
N THR A 40 -7.32 -3.18 2.08
CA THR A 40 -8.11 -2.83 3.27
C THR A 40 -7.22 -2.10 4.28
N LEU A 41 -7.73 -1.01 4.84
CA LEU A 41 -7.15 -0.28 5.96
C LEU A 41 -8.13 -0.33 7.14
N ARG A 42 -7.62 -0.65 8.33
CA ARG A 42 -8.45 -0.76 9.54
C ARG A 42 -7.79 -0.05 10.72
N SER A 43 -8.59 0.66 11.47
CA SER A 43 -8.24 1.11 12.82
C SER A 43 -8.70 0.05 13.83
N ILE A 44 -7.81 -0.36 14.71
CA ILE A 44 -8.12 -1.37 15.74
C ILE A 44 -7.61 -0.83 17.07
N SER A 45 -8.49 -0.77 18.07
CA SER A 45 -8.12 -0.40 19.43
C SER A 45 -7.18 -1.45 20.01
N VAL A 46 -6.02 -1.05 20.50
CA VAL A 46 -5.05 -1.94 21.15
C VAL A 46 -5.53 -2.43 22.52
N GLU A 47 -6.42 -1.69 23.18
CA GLU A 47 -6.97 -2.04 24.49
C GLU A 47 -8.09 -3.08 24.39
N THR A 48 -8.94 -2.96 23.37
CA THR A 48 -10.17 -3.77 23.28
C THR A 48 -10.18 -4.76 22.13
N GLY A 49 -9.24 -4.62 21.16
CA GLY A 49 -9.23 -5.39 19.92
C GLY A 49 -10.37 -5.05 18.95
N LYS A 50 -11.20 -4.06 19.27
CA LYS A 50 -12.35 -3.68 18.43
C LYS A 50 -11.92 -2.82 17.26
N GLU A 51 -12.57 -3.06 16.11
CA GLU A 51 -12.44 -2.22 14.93
C GLU A 51 -13.15 -0.88 15.19
N GLY A 52 -12.44 0.23 14.96
CA GLY A 52 -12.98 1.58 15.03
C GLY A 52 -13.58 1.99 13.68
N TRP A 53 -12.79 1.86 12.62
CA TRP A 53 -13.23 2.14 11.24
C TRP A 53 -12.50 1.24 10.23
N ARG A 54 -13.07 1.18 9.03
CA ARG A 54 -12.54 0.40 7.91
C ARG A 54 -12.66 1.19 6.60
N TYR A 55 -11.59 1.13 5.80
CA TYR A 55 -11.55 1.65 4.43
C TYR A 55 -11.14 0.54 3.48
N ASP A 56 -11.98 0.25 2.50
CA ASP A 56 -11.72 -0.79 1.49
C ASP A 56 -11.57 -0.17 0.11
N GLN A 57 -10.59 -0.65 -0.64
CA GLN A 57 -10.32 -0.18 -1.99
C GLN A 57 -9.95 -1.30 -2.95
N ARG A 58 -9.99 -1.01 -4.24
CA ARG A 58 -9.70 -1.98 -5.29
C ARG A 58 -8.22 -2.36 -5.34
N ALA A 59 -7.31 -1.40 -5.20
CA ALA A 59 -5.87 -1.62 -5.24
C ALA A 59 -5.31 -2.00 -3.85
N ALA A 60 -4.28 -2.84 -3.83
CA ALA A 60 -3.62 -3.20 -2.58
C ALA A 60 -2.89 -2.00 -1.96
N LEU A 61 -3.04 -1.83 -0.64
CA LEU A 61 -2.25 -0.87 0.14
C LEU A 61 -0.87 -1.45 0.44
N MET A 62 0.17 -0.62 0.28
CA MET A 62 1.56 -1.06 0.44
C MET A 62 2.16 -0.68 1.78
N ALA A 63 2.05 0.59 2.16
CA ALA A 63 2.78 1.13 3.30
C ALA A 63 1.98 2.22 3.99
N LEU A 64 2.15 2.34 5.30
CA LEU A 64 1.46 3.31 6.14
C LEU A 64 2.45 4.11 6.97
N LEU A 65 2.09 5.36 7.22
CA LEU A 65 2.75 6.27 8.15
C LEU A 65 1.68 6.92 9.04
N GLY A 66 1.72 6.69 10.33
CA GLY A 66 0.97 7.47 11.32
C GLY A 66 1.76 8.69 11.76
N THR A 67 1.12 9.82 11.92
CA THR A 67 1.73 11.07 12.42
C THR A 67 1.12 11.49 13.75
N GLY A 68 1.83 12.34 14.50
CA GLY A 68 1.35 12.90 15.77
C GLY A 68 0.22 13.93 15.61
N GLY A 69 -0.13 14.31 14.38
CA GLY A 69 -1.24 15.22 14.06
C GLY A 69 -2.50 14.50 13.58
N ASP A 70 -2.74 13.29 14.07
CA ASP A 70 -3.94 12.49 13.77
C ASP A 70 -4.17 12.19 12.28
N LEU A 71 -3.09 12.11 11.50
CA LEU A 71 -3.13 11.70 10.10
C LEU A 71 -2.47 10.34 9.91
N VAL A 72 -3.06 9.54 9.00
CA VAL A 72 -2.45 8.31 8.49
C VAL A 72 -2.24 8.47 6.99
N PHE A 73 -0.98 8.44 6.55
CA PHE A 73 -0.66 8.40 5.12
C PHE A 73 -0.56 6.95 4.65
N GLY A 74 -1.21 6.66 3.52
CA GLY A 74 -1.19 5.33 2.91
C GLY A 74 -0.98 5.40 1.40
N GLY A 75 -0.02 4.64 0.91
CA GLY A 75 0.23 4.50 -0.51
C GLY A 75 -0.23 3.14 -1.05
N ASP A 76 -0.61 3.07 -2.32
CA ASP A 76 -1.11 1.85 -2.93
C ASP A 76 -0.35 1.45 -4.22
N VAL A 77 -0.66 0.24 -4.70
CA VAL A 77 -0.06 -0.27 -5.95
C VAL A 77 -0.58 0.42 -7.20
N ALA A 78 -1.69 1.14 -7.12
CA ALA A 78 -2.20 1.98 -8.21
C ALA A 78 -1.44 3.32 -8.32
N GLY A 79 -0.52 3.61 -7.39
CA GLY A 79 0.25 4.84 -7.37
C GLY A 79 -0.51 6.02 -6.79
N VAL A 80 -1.41 5.79 -5.87
CA VAL A 80 -2.11 6.87 -5.16
C VAL A 80 -1.64 6.93 -3.72
N LEU A 81 -1.20 8.11 -3.29
CA LEU A 81 -0.95 8.43 -1.87
C LEU A 81 -2.18 9.13 -1.31
N ARG A 82 -2.62 8.70 -0.13
CA ARG A 82 -3.76 9.29 0.59
C ARG A 82 -3.37 9.69 2.00
N ALA A 83 -4.01 10.76 2.48
CA ALA A 83 -4.03 11.09 3.91
C ALA A 83 -5.44 10.82 4.44
N PHE A 84 -5.50 10.06 5.52
CA PHE A 84 -6.72 9.70 6.23
C PHE A 84 -6.74 10.39 7.60
N ASP A 85 -7.91 10.78 8.04
CA ASP A 85 -8.15 11.09 9.45
C ASP A 85 -7.98 9.80 10.28
N ALA A 86 -7.11 9.83 11.29
CA ALA A 86 -6.80 8.64 12.08
C ALA A 86 -7.97 8.17 12.95
N THR A 87 -8.90 9.07 13.28
CA THR A 87 -10.06 8.80 14.13
C THR A 87 -11.24 8.23 13.36
N THR A 88 -11.49 8.78 12.16
CA THR A 88 -12.70 8.46 11.37
C THR A 88 -12.43 7.56 10.17
N GLY A 89 -11.19 7.54 9.65
CA GLY A 89 -10.83 6.86 8.41
C GLY A 89 -11.26 7.62 7.15
N GLU A 90 -11.73 8.85 7.27
CA GLU A 90 -12.08 9.70 6.14
C GLU A 90 -10.83 10.05 5.33
N VAL A 91 -10.94 10.02 3.99
CA VAL A 91 -9.87 10.48 3.09
C VAL A 91 -9.90 11.99 3.03
N LEU A 92 -8.94 12.65 3.66
CA LEU A 92 -8.81 14.10 3.70
C LEU A 92 -8.08 14.66 2.47
N TRP A 93 -7.16 13.86 1.91
CA TRP A 93 -6.37 14.27 0.75
C TRP A 93 -5.90 13.04 -0.02
N GLN A 94 -5.70 13.20 -1.34
CA GLN A 94 -5.08 12.19 -2.18
C GLN A 94 -4.31 12.81 -3.35
N PHE A 95 -3.27 12.10 -3.79
CA PHE A 95 -2.45 12.51 -4.92
C PHE A 95 -2.00 11.30 -5.75
N GLY A 96 -2.13 11.41 -7.07
CA GLY A 96 -1.65 10.39 -8.03
C GLY A 96 -0.16 10.57 -8.31
N LEU A 97 0.63 9.55 -8.01
CA LEU A 97 2.09 9.53 -8.21
C LEU A 97 2.50 8.97 -9.57
N GLY A 98 1.54 8.38 -10.30
CA GLY A 98 1.77 7.78 -11.63
C GLY A 98 2.40 6.40 -11.62
N ALA A 99 3.07 6.00 -10.54
CA ALA A 99 3.69 4.68 -10.39
C ALA A 99 3.42 4.10 -8.99
N SER A 100 3.44 2.77 -8.86
CA SER A 100 3.16 2.07 -7.60
C SER A 100 4.01 2.58 -6.44
N VAL A 101 3.40 2.79 -5.29
CA VAL A 101 4.15 3.08 -4.06
C VAL A 101 4.92 1.82 -3.65
N THR A 102 6.22 1.95 -3.43
CA THR A 102 7.11 0.84 -3.07
C THR A 102 7.81 1.04 -1.73
N GLY A 103 7.99 2.28 -1.30
CA GLY A 103 8.60 2.63 -0.02
C GLY A 103 7.58 3.04 1.03
N HIS A 104 7.98 2.95 2.29
CA HIS A 104 7.21 3.50 3.39
C HIS A 104 7.26 5.04 3.32
N PRO A 105 6.12 5.73 3.44
CA PRO A 105 6.15 7.17 3.64
C PRO A 105 6.92 7.52 4.91
N VAL A 106 7.63 8.62 4.90
CA VAL A 106 8.35 9.15 6.07
C VAL A 106 7.98 10.61 6.27
N ALA A 107 7.84 11.03 7.52
CA ALA A 107 7.65 12.43 7.88
C ALA A 107 8.92 12.97 8.54
N PHE A 108 9.27 14.20 8.20
CA PHE A 108 10.41 14.91 8.77
C PHE A 108 10.14 16.42 8.79
N ALA A 109 10.93 17.17 9.53
CA ALA A 109 10.82 18.63 9.57
C ALA A 109 12.18 19.27 9.27
N VAL A 110 12.15 20.37 8.52
CA VAL A 110 13.31 21.23 8.27
C VAL A 110 12.89 22.67 8.55
N ASP A 111 13.61 23.36 9.41
CA ASP A 111 13.34 24.74 9.81
C ASP A 111 11.89 24.97 10.28
N GLY A 112 11.34 23.98 11.01
CA GLY A 112 9.96 24.03 11.52
C GLY A 112 8.88 23.67 10.50
N LYS A 113 9.20 23.52 9.23
CA LYS A 113 8.27 23.09 8.18
C LYS A 113 8.26 21.57 8.06
N GLN A 114 7.07 20.99 8.07
CA GLN A 114 6.89 19.54 7.98
C GLN A 114 6.80 19.08 6.52
N TYR A 115 7.40 17.92 6.26
CA TYR A 115 7.42 17.26 4.96
C TYR A 115 6.99 15.80 5.10
N VAL A 116 6.40 15.28 4.02
CA VAL A 116 6.16 13.84 3.85
C VAL A 116 6.82 13.39 2.56
N ALA A 117 7.68 12.39 2.64
CA ALA A 117 8.33 11.81 1.47
C ALA A 117 7.88 10.37 1.25
N VAL A 118 7.74 9.97 -0.03
CA VAL A 118 7.36 8.63 -0.44
C VAL A 118 8.04 8.26 -1.75
N SER A 119 8.46 7.01 -1.88
CA SER A 119 9.05 6.50 -3.12
C SER A 119 8.07 5.66 -3.92
N THR A 120 8.18 5.75 -5.24
CA THR A 120 7.47 4.90 -6.18
C THR A 120 8.44 4.02 -6.94
N GLY A 121 7.91 3.02 -7.63
CA GLY A 121 8.72 2.17 -8.49
C GLY A 121 8.07 0.84 -8.78
N ARG A 122 8.91 -0.11 -9.20
CA ARG A 122 8.50 -1.47 -9.53
C ARG A 122 9.21 -2.48 -8.63
N SER A 123 8.47 -3.46 -8.16
CA SER A 123 9.01 -4.60 -7.43
C SER A 123 8.23 -5.87 -7.80
N ASN A 124 8.78 -7.03 -7.47
CA ASN A 124 8.06 -8.29 -7.67
C ASN A 124 6.74 -8.32 -6.89
N VAL A 125 6.70 -7.70 -5.71
CA VAL A 125 5.49 -7.60 -4.87
C VAL A 125 4.44 -6.73 -5.55
N THR A 126 4.80 -5.52 -5.98
CA THR A 126 3.86 -4.63 -6.67
C THR A 126 3.35 -5.24 -7.97
N GLY A 127 4.23 -5.92 -8.74
CA GLY A 127 3.84 -6.62 -9.97
C GLY A 127 2.87 -7.78 -9.73
N GLY A 128 3.00 -8.49 -8.61
CA GLY A 128 2.04 -9.55 -8.20
C GLY A 128 0.69 -8.99 -7.79
N LEU A 129 0.69 -7.90 -7.03
CA LEU A 129 -0.54 -7.28 -6.51
C LEU A 129 -1.33 -6.51 -7.57
N THR A 130 -0.65 -5.87 -8.54
CA THR A 130 -1.32 -5.21 -9.67
C THR A 130 -2.06 -6.18 -10.57
N ARG A 131 -1.66 -7.44 -10.64
CA ARG A 131 -2.42 -8.48 -11.38
C ARG A 131 -3.79 -8.76 -10.78
N LEU A 132 -3.99 -8.51 -9.51
CA LEU A 132 -5.30 -8.66 -8.83
C LEU A 132 -6.26 -7.51 -9.17
N ALA A 133 -5.74 -6.39 -9.64
CA ALA A 133 -6.48 -5.19 -10.02
C ALA A 133 -5.85 -4.55 -11.26
N PRO A 134 -5.84 -5.23 -12.41
CA PRO A 134 -5.12 -4.76 -13.61
C PRO A 134 -5.66 -3.41 -14.12
N GLU A 135 -6.93 -3.13 -13.92
CA GLU A 135 -7.56 -1.87 -14.27
C GLU A 135 -7.09 -0.69 -13.40
N ALA A 136 -6.53 -0.97 -12.22
CA ALA A 136 -5.95 0.02 -11.31
C ALA A 136 -4.42 0.09 -11.42
N ALA A 137 -3.81 -0.64 -12.38
CA ALA A 137 -2.38 -0.59 -12.60
C ALA A 137 -1.95 0.81 -13.03
N PRO A 138 -0.86 1.37 -12.45
CA PRO A 138 -0.38 2.68 -12.85
C PRO A 138 0.18 2.65 -14.27
N ALA A 139 0.09 3.78 -14.97
CA ALA A 139 0.60 3.92 -16.33
C ALA A 139 2.13 3.88 -16.42
N GLU A 140 2.81 4.27 -15.37
CA GLU A 140 4.26 4.34 -15.27
C GLU A 140 4.82 3.32 -14.28
N SER A 141 6.13 3.06 -14.38
CA SER A 141 6.84 2.17 -13.44
C SER A 141 8.17 2.76 -12.98
N GLU A 142 8.32 4.08 -13.10
CA GLU A 142 9.56 4.77 -12.79
C GLU A 142 9.79 4.88 -11.28
N ASN A 143 11.06 4.78 -10.90
CA ASN A 143 11.50 5.04 -9.55
C ASN A 143 11.62 6.55 -9.34
N LYS A 144 10.75 7.10 -8.50
CA LYS A 144 10.72 8.52 -8.14
C LYS A 144 10.64 8.68 -6.62
N LEU A 145 11.20 9.75 -6.11
CA LEU A 145 10.99 10.22 -4.75
C LEU A 145 10.13 11.48 -4.81
N PHE A 146 8.96 11.42 -4.18
CA PHE A 146 8.07 12.57 -4.01
C PHE A 146 8.24 13.12 -2.61
N VAL A 147 8.32 14.44 -2.51
CA VAL A 147 8.38 15.16 -1.23
C VAL A 147 7.29 16.21 -1.24
N PHE A 148 6.37 16.09 -0.29
CA PHE A 148 5.26 17.02 -0.08
C PHE A 148 5.58 17.89 1.12
N ALA A 149 5.40 19.20 0.99
CA ALA A 149 5.43 20.13 2.11
C ALA A 149 3.99 20.34 2.60
N LEU A 150 3.78 20.34 3.90
CA LEU A 150 2.53 20.82 4.44
C LEU A 150 2.42 22.33 4.23
N PRO A 151 1.21 22.87 3.96
CA PRO A 151 1.01 24.32 3.88
C PRO A 151 1.37 24.96 5.22
N ASP A 152 1.74 26.26 5.15
CA ASP A 152 2.03 27.07 6.32
C ASP A 152 0.76 27.40 7.09
#